data_1101c67b294031654a9c9bd493697727
#
_entry.id   1101c67b294031654a9c9bd493697727
#
_cell.length_a   1.000
_cell.length_b   1.000
_cell.length_c   1.000
_cell.angle_alpha   90.00
_cell.angle_beta   90.00
_cell.angle_gamma   90.00
#
_symmetry.space_group_name_H-M   'P 1'
#
loop_
_entity.id
_entity.type
_entity.pdbx_description
1 polymer ?
#
loop_
_entity_poly.entity_id
_entity_poly.type
_entity_poly.pdbx_seq_one_letter_code
_entity_poly.pdbx_strand_id
1 'polypeptide(L)'
;MRVRVLLEIAADDGTAGAATEVAMFDKQTERPEDLGLSIAEAKAMMAVVQQQVVDAQVASWTERQRCCEAYGARRHSKGSYPVVFLTLYGDVQLASPRLHRCSCQGAEGPATISPLRTLIPDYVAPERLYLEARWASLVPYAAAAGLLADILPIAAGANATTLREHVLHVADHAEAELGEERPCFIDGCPADWAKLPIPEGRIVVGLDGGYVRNWEDRKTNFELIVGQSVPEDRDARYIGLAHGYDSKPKRRLFDVPSVPMMMRQLPPGSLDPKARKDHLAYAHAPHTD
;
A
#
# COMPACT_ATOMS: atom_id res chain seq x y z
N MET A 1 -6.31 37.33 18.29
CA MET A 1 -5.82 36.34 19.26
C MET A 1 -4.55 35.71 18.70
N ARG A 2 -3.53 35.57 19.51
CA ARG A 2 -2.28 34.90 19.10
C ARG A 2 -2.19 33.50 19.70
N VAL A 3 -1.95 32.48 18.87
CA VAL A 3 -1.79 31.09 19.27
C VAL A 3 -0.35 30.66 18.95
N ARG A 4 0.35 30.09 19.94
CA ARG A 4 1.66 29.49 19.75
C ARG A 4 1.56 28.00 20.01
N VAL A 5 2.14 27.21 19.12
CA VAL A 5 2.24 25.75 19.26
C VAL A 5 3.69 25.39 19.53
N LEU A 6 3.92 24.71 20.64
CA LEU A 6 5.23 24.27 21.06
C LEU A 6 5.30 22.76 21.01
N LEU A 7 6.41 22.22 20.50
CA LEU A 7 6.73 20.81 20.51
C LEU A 7 7.86 20.56 21.51
N GLU A 8 7.64 19.63 22.42
CA GLU A 8 8.65 19.10 23.32
C GLU A 8 8.86 17.62 23.01
N ILE A 9 10.08 17.22 22.78
CA ILE A 9 10.45 15.82 22.53
C ILE A 9 11.24 15.34 23.74
N ALA A 10 10.67 14.42 24.50
CA ALA A 10 11.36 13.78 25.61
C ALA A 10 12.17 12.57 25.13
N ALA A 11 13.33 12.37 25.72
CA ALA A 11 14.12 11.16 25.51
C ALA A 11 13.47 9.94 26.19
N ASP A 12 13.87 8.71 25.79
CA ASP A 12 13.34 7.46 26.34
C ASP A 12 13.56 7.32 27.87
N ASP A 13 14.55 8.03 28.42
CA ASP A 13 14.84 8.10 29.86
C ASP A 13 13.93 9.09 30.64
N GLY A 14 12.99 9.73 29.95
CA GLY A 14 12.09 10.73 30.50
C GLY A 14 12.70 12.14 30.61
N THR A 15 13.94 12.35 30.17
CA THR A 15 14.54 13.68 30.14
C THR A 15 13.79 14.54 29.10
N ALA A 16 13.16 15.61 29.58
CA ALA A 16 12.44 16.55 28.72
C ALA A 16 13.44 17.35 27.88
N GLY A 17 13.15 17.42 26.58
CA GLY A 17 13.86 18.31 25.67
C GLY A 17 13.43 19.77 25.84
N ALA A 18 14.14 20.67 25.19
CA ALA A 18 13.71 22.05 25.11
C ALA A 18 12.47 22.16 24.21
N ALA A 19 11.44 22.89 24.70
CA ALA A 19 10.26 23.18 23.88
C ALA A 19 10.63 24.11 22.72
N THR A 20 10.33 23.67 21.50
CA THR A 20 10.58 24.41 20.26
C THR A 20 9.27 24.91 19.68
N GLU A 21 9.23 26.19 19.25
CA GLU A 21 8.06 26.73 18.57
C GLU A 21 7.95 26.13 17.16
N VAL A 22 6.84 25.43 16.89
CA VAL A 22 6.56 24.82 15.60
C VAL A 22 5.62 25.65 14.74
N ALA A 23 4.76 26.45 15.37
CA ALA A 23 3.87 27.34 14.65
C ALA A 23 3.40 28.52 15.53
N MET A 24 3.14 29.65 14.88
CA MET A 24 2.49 30.80 15.48
C MET A 24 1.42 31.34 14.53
N PHE A 25 0.21 31.54 15.06
CA PHE A 25 -0.95 32.02 14.28
C PHE A 25 -1.54 33.26 14.92
N ASP A 26 -1.75 34.31 14.12
CA ASP A 26 -2.56 35.46 14.50
C ASP A 26 -3.97 35.30 13.93
N LYS A 27 -4.96 35.08 14.80
CA LYS A 27 -6.36 34.80 14.45
C LYS A 27 -7.27 35.98 14.73
N GLN A 28 -8.13 36.27 13.77
CA GLN A 28 -9.26 37.17 13.91
C GLN A 28 -10.52 36.33 14.14
N THR A 29 -11.61 36.94 14.58
CA THR A 29 -12.86 36.23 14.89
C THR A 29 -14.07 36.94 14.25
N GLU A 30 -13.84 37.68 13.20
CA GLU A 30 -14.86 38.50 12.56
C GLU A 30 -15.66 37.73 11.51
N ARG A 31 -15.10 36.63 10.96
CA ARG A 31 -15.71 35.83 9.89
C ARG A 31 -15.61 34.34 10.17
N PRO A 32 -16.56 33.54 9.67
CA PRO A 32 -16.51 32.07 9.83
C PRO A 32 -15.22 31.44 9.31
N GLU A 33 -14.70 31.95 8.20
CA GLU A 33 -13.45 31.48 7.56
C GLU A 33 -12.19 31.76 8.40
N ASP A 34 -12.25 32.68 9.35
CA ASP A 34 -11.13 33.01 10.25
C ASP A 34 -11.10 32.09 11.50
N LEU A 35 -12.13 31.26 11.69
CA LEU A 35 -12.23 30.40 12.85
C LEU A 35 -11.43 29.11 12.64
N GLY A 36 -10.63 28.72 13.64
CA GLY A 36 -9.83 27.51 13.61
C GLY A 36 -8.56 27.62 12.74
N LEU A 37 -8.06 26.51 12.29
CA LEU A 37 -6.89 26.43 11.39
C LEU A 37 -7.35 26.29 9.94
N SER A 38 -6.75 27.06 9.05
CA SER A 38 -6.86 26.79 7.61
C SER A 38 -6.06 25.56 7.22
N ILE A 39 -6.38 24.95 6.07
CA ILE A 39 -5.62 23.82 5.52
C ILE A 39 -4.14 24.19 5.35
N ALA A 40 -3.84 25.40 4.88
CA ALA A 40 -2.47 25.87 4.69
C ALA A 40 -1.69 25.96 6.01
N GLU A 41 -2.31 26.51 7.07
CA GLU A 41 -1.69 26.58 8.40
C GLU A 41 -1.50 25.20 9.01
N ALA A 42 -2.47 24.31 8.89
CA ALA A 42 -2.36 22.93 9.36
C ALA A 42 -1.25 22.18 8.64
N LYS A 43 -1.14 22.31 7.31
CA LYS A 43 -0.06 21.71 6.52
C LYS A 43 1.31 22.23 6.95
N ALA A 44 1.47 23.54 7.08
CA ALA A 44 2.75 24.13 7.49
C ALA A 44 3.16 23.66 8.89
N MET A 45 2.25 23.64 9.84
CA MET A 45 2.49 23.16 11.19
C MET A 45 2.88 21.67 11.19
N MET A 46 2.12 20.83 10.51
CA MET A 46 2.37 19.39 10.46
C MET A 46 3.72 19.06 9.80
N ALA A 47 4.12 19.81 8.77
CA ALA A 47 5.42 19.63 8.13
C ALA A 47 6.59 19.91 9.11
N VAL A 48 6.48 20.96 9.92
CA VAL A 48 7.49 21.27 10.93
C VAL A 48 7.52 20.22 12.04
N VAL A 49 6.36 19.79 12.53
CA VAL A 49 6.27 18.73 13.54
C VAL A 49 6.91 17.45 13.00
N GLN A 50 6.55 17.04 11.77
CA GLN A 50 7.08 15.84 11.13
C GLN A 50 8.62 15.90 10.99
N GLN A 51 9.15 17.03 10.53
CA GLN A 51 10.61 17.21 10.41
C GLN A 51 11.29 16.99 11.76
N GLN A 52 10.82 17.64 12.82
CA GLN A 52 11.44 17.56 14.14
C GLN A 52 11.34 16.17 14.78
N VAL A 53 10.19 15.50 14.64
CA VAL A 53 9.98 14.14 15.16
C VAL A 53 10.91 13.16 14.44
N VAL A 54 10.94 13.21 13.10
CA VAL A 54 11.80 12.31 12.32
C VAL A 54 13.28 12.59 12.58
N ASP A 55 13.68 13.86 12.68
CA ASP A 55 15.07 14.23 13.02
C ASP A 55 15.49 13.62 14.37
N ALA A 56 14.64 13.72 15.39
CA ALA A 56 14.92 13.15 16.70
C ALA A 56 15.02 11.61 16.66
N GLN A 57 14.10 10.95 15.96
CA GLN A 57 14.11 9.50 15.78
C GLN A 57 15.36 9.02 15.04
N VAL A 58 15.71 9.69 13.93
CA VAL A 58 16.88 9.37 13.12
C VAL A 58 18.17 9.63 13.88
N ALA A 59 18.25 10.69 14.68
CA ALA A 59 19.40 10.97 15.52
C ALA A 59 19.61 9.86 16.57
N SER A 60 18.55 9.47 17.28
CA SER A 60 18.57 8.38 18.25
C SER A 60 18.97 7.05 17.59
N TRP A 61 18.37 6.70 16.45
CA TRP A 61 18.73 5.50 15.70
C TRP A 61 20.20 5.51 15.27
N THR A 62 20.65 6.60 14.70
CA THR A 62 22.02 6.74 14.19
C THR A 62 23.05 6.61 15.31
N GLU A 63 22.78 7.20 16.47
CA GLU A 63 23.70 7.10 17.61
C GLU A 63 23.81 5.66 18.13
N ARG A 64 22.70 4.91 18.19
CA ARG A 64 22.73 3.48 18.50
C ARG A 64 23.57 2.69 17.50
N GLN A 65 23.45 3.02 16.21
CA GLN A 65 24.20 2.35 15.14
C GLN A 65 25.70 2.72 15.10
N ARG A 66 26.12 3.76 15.82
CA ARG A 66 27.56 4.13 15.95
C ARG A 66 28.37 3.14 16.74
N CYS A 67 27.74 2.34 17.58
CA CYS A 67 28.43 1.29 18.32
C CYS A 67 28.29 -0.04 17.60
N CYS A 68 29.35 -0.81 17.56
CA CYS A 68 29.33 -2.17 17.06
C CYS A 68 28.74 -3.08 18.13
N GLU A 69 27.65 -3.78 17.81
CA GLU A 69 26.99 -4.69 18.74
C GLU A 69 27.92 -5.81 19.26
N ALA A 70 28.81 -6.32 18.38
CA ALA A 70 29.70 -7.42 18.75
C ALA A 70 30.88 -7.01 19.65
N TYR A 71 31.42 -5.80 19.44
CA TYR A 71 32.66 -5.37 20.17
C TYR A 71 32.47 -4.11 21.01
N GLY A 72 31.29 -3.48 20.98
CA GLY A 72 31.08 -2.19 21.66
C GLY A 72 31.92 -1.03 21.09
N ALA A 73 32.72 -1.29 20.05
CA ALA A 73 33.64 -0.29 19.50
C ALA A 73 32.85 0.75 18.69
N ARG A 74 33.20 2.02 18.86
CA ARG A 74 32.60 3.13 18.12
C ARG A 74 33.07 3.16 16.67
N ARG A 75 32.15 3.15 15.73
CA ARG A 75 32.44 3.26 14.30
C ARG A 75 32.80 4.69 13.93
N HIS A 76 33.85 4.85 13.14
CA HIS A 76 34.25 6.16 12.62
C HIS A 76 33.33 6.63 11.52
N SER A 77 32.97 7.91 11.56
CA SER A 77 32.17 8.54 10.49
C SER A 77 33.06 8.91 9.31
N LYS A 78 32.61 8.61 8.09
CA LYS A 78 33.19 9.05 6.82
C LYS A 78 32.52 10.32 6.26
N GLY A 79 31.62 10.92 7.02
CA GLY A 79 30.79 12.04 6.60
C GLY A 79 29.33 11.67 6.44
N SER A 80 28.54 12.59 5.91
CA SER A 80 27.12 12.42 5.64
C SER A 80 26.77 12.97 4.26
N TYR A 81 25.65 12.52 3.71
CA TYR A 81 25.05 13.06 2.49
C TYR A 81 23.56 13.35 2.72
N PRO A 82 23.01 14.36 2.04
CA PRO A 82 21.60 14.69 2.17
C PRO A 82 20.73 13.62 1.49
N VAL A 83 19.63 13.28 2.13
CA VAL A 83 18.57 12.43 1.58
C VAL A 83 17.21 13.03 1.91
N VAL A 84 16.22 12.73 1.09
CA VAL A 84 14.85 13.16 1.31
C VAL A 84 14.03 11.93 1.67
N PHE A 85 13.35 12.00 2.81
CA PHE A 85 12.40 10.98 3.24
C PHE A 85 10.98 11.50 2.99
N LEU A 86 10.27 10.86 2.08
CA LEU A 86 8.93 11.25 1.67
C LEU A 86 7.91 10.74 2.67
N THR A 87 7.24 11.65 3.39
CA THR A 87 6.22 11.31 4.39
C THR A 87 4.86 11.90 4.04
N LEU A 88 3.82 11.54 4.80
CA LEU A 88 2.50 12.15 4.65
C LEU A 88 2.48 13.64 5.01
N TYR A 89 3.31 14.02 5.96
CA TYR A 89 3.31 15.38 6.49
C TYR A 89 4.53 16.18 6.06
N GLY A 90 5.02 15.92 4.86
CA GLY A 90 6.09 16.67 4.22
C GLY A 90 7.26 15.80 3.78
N ASP A 91 8.12 16.41 2.99
CA ASP A 91 9.36 15.83 2.52
C ASP A 91 10.47 16.19 3.50
N VAL A 92 10.83 15.25 4.37
CA VAL A 92 11.79 15.44 5.46
C VAL A 92 13.22 15.38 4.92
N GLN A 93 14.00 16.43 5.17
CA GLN A 93 15.40 16.50 4.79
C GLN A 93 16.26 15.86 5.88
N LEU A 94 17.02 14.83 5.54
CA LEU A 94 17.82 14.07 6.49
C LEU A 94 19.30 14.06 6.07
N ALA A 95 20.19 14.05 7.06
CA ALA A 95 21.60 13.80 6.86
C ALA A 95 21.90 12.32 7.08
N SER A 96 22.14 11.57 6.01
CA SER A 96 22.49 10.15 6.07
C SER A 96 23.96 9.95 6.37
N PRO A 97 24.35 9.48 7.56
CA PRO A 97 25.75 9.27 7.91
C PRO A 97 26.31 8.03 7.21
N ARG A 98 27.58 8.10 6.87
CA ARG A 98 28.38 6.97 6.38
C ARG A 98 29.35 6.55 7.48
N LEU A 99 29.20 5.34 7.96
CA LEU A 99 30.04 4.77 9.01
C LEU A 99 30.97 3.73 8.43
N HIS A 100 32.23 3.69 8.90
CA HIS A 100 33.13 2.61 8.55
C HIS A 100 32.62 1.29 9.12
N ARG A 101 32.78 0.22 8.37
CA ARG A 101 32.48 -1.13 8.88
C ARG A 101 33.40 -1.50 10.00
N CYS A 102 32.90 -2.28 10.95
CA CYS A 102 33.72 -2.90 11.97
C CYS A 102 34.43 -4.14 11.40
N SER A 103 35.60 -4.43 11.88
CA SER A 103 36.36 -5.64 11.49
C SER A 103 35.63 -6.96 11.74
N CYS A 104 34.68 -6.99 12.68
CA CYS A 104 33.80 -8.16 12.92
C CYS A 104 32.87 -8.51 11.76
N GLN A 105 32.61 -7.56 10.87
CA GLN A 105 31.70 -7.76 9.73
C GLN A 105 32.36 -8.41 8.50
N GLY A 106 33.60 -8.88 8.64
CA GLY A 106 34.38 -9.52 7.57
C GLY A 106 34.90 -8.53 6.53
N ALA A 107 35.72 -9.03 5.62
CA ALA A 107 36.33 -8.23 4.54
C ALA A 107 35.41 -8.09 3.32
N GLU A 108 34.40 -8.94 3.19
CA GLU A 108 33.50 -8.93 2.05
C GLU A 108 32.43 -7.84 2.16
N GLY A 109 32.27 -7.06 1.09
CA GLY A 109 31.25 -5.99 0.98
C GLY A 109 31.83 -4.57 1.10
N PRO A 110 30.96 -3.52 1.05
CA PRO A 110 31.37 -2.14 0.99
C PRO A 110 32.07 -1.70 2.29
N ALA A 111 33.12 -0.91 2.17
CA ALA A 111 33.91 -0.42 3.31
C ALA A 111 33.12 0.48 4.29
N THR A 112 31.95 0.98 3.88
CA THR A 112 31.08 1.84 4.69
C THR A 112 29.65 1.35 4.65
N ILE A 113 28.93 1.57 5.74
CA ILE A 113 27.48 1.32 5.88
C ILE A 113 26.76 2.64 6.07
N SER A 114 25.52 2.70 5.61
CA SER A 114 24.59 3.79 5.91
C SER A 114 23.48 3.27 6.80
N PRO A 115 23.42 3.64 8.08
CA PRO A 115 22.36 3.19 8.99
C PRO A 115 20.96 3.57 8.52
N LEU A 116 20.81 4.74 7.91
CA LEU A 116 19.54 5.22 7.40
C LEU A 116 18.97 4.32 6.31
N ARG A 117 19.80 3.76 5.44
CA ARG A 117 19.33 2.85 4.40
C ARG A 117 18.71 1.55 4.93
N THR A 118 19.12 1.15 6.13
CA THR A 118 18.51 -0.01 6.80
C THR A 118 17.17 0.36 7.45
N LEU A 119 17.07 1.59 7.99
CA LEU A 119 15.85 2.07 8.63
C LEU A 119 14.76 2.46 7.61
N ILE A 120 15.14 3.11 6.53
CA ILE A 120 14.26 3.62 5.48
C ILE A 120 14.78 3.23 4.10
N PRO A 121 14.65 1.94 3.69
CA PRO A 121 15.25 1.41 2.46
C PRO A 121 14.78 2.15 1.21
N ASP A 122 13.52 2.52 1.15
CA ASP A 122 12.86 3.13 -0.02
C ASP A 122 12.76 4.66 0.07
N TYR A 123 13.15 5.25 1.20
CA TYR A 123 13.02 6.69 1.46
C TYR A 123 11.59 7.23 1.33
N VAL A 124 10.59 6.36 1.40
CA VAL A 124 9.16 6.71 1.39
C VAL A 124 8.49 6.06 2.58
N ALA A 125 7.66 6.80 3.29
CA ALA A 125 6.91 6.27 4.42
C ALA A 125 5.82 5.29 3.95
N PRO A 126 5.64 4.15 4.64
CA PRO A 126 4.62 3.15 4.28
C PRO A 126 3.20 3.73 4.20
N GLU A 127 2.84 4.64 5.10
CA GLU A 127 1.53 5.29 5.09
C GLU A 127 1.34 6.18 3.86
N ARG A 128 2.41 6.81 3.35
CA ARG A 128 2.35 7.57 2.10
C ARG A 128 2.11 6.64 0.92
N LEU A 129 2.87 5.55 0.81
CA LEU A 129 2.67 4.53 -0.23
C LEU A 129 1.25 3.95 -0.19
N TYR A 130 0.74 3.67 1.03
CA TYR A 130 -0.62 3.17 1.22
C TYR A 130 -1.68 4.14 0.67
N LEU A 131 -1.61 5.44 1.03
CA LEU A 131 -2.59 6.41 0.56
C LEU A 131 -2.47 6.67 -0.95
N GLU A 132 -1.26 6.74 -1.48
CA GLU A 132 -1.01 6.89 -2.90
C GLU A 132 -1.58 5.72 -3.70
N ALA A 133 -1.33 4.48 -3.28
CA ALA A 133 -1.87 3.28 -3.92
C ALA A 133 -3.40 3.23 -3.82
N ARG A 134 -3.96 3.53 -2.63
CA ARG A 134 -5.40 3.53 -2.40
C ARG A 134 -6.13 4.55 -3.28
N TRP A 135 -5.61 5.77 -3.41
CA TRP A 135 -6.29 6.80 -4.21
C TRP A 135 -6.08 6.57 -5.70
N ALA A 136 -4.91 6.09 -6.10
CA ALA A 136 -4.63 5.72 -7.48
C ALA A 136 -5.47 4.54 -7.99
N SER A 137 -6.00 3.70 -7.10
CA SER A 137 -6.95 2.64 -7.47
C SER A 137 -8.36 3.18 -7.76
N LEU A 138 -8.68 4.40 -7.32
CA LEU A 138 -10.00 5.00 -7.46
C LEU A 138 -10.08 6.04 -8.58
N VAL A 139 -8.98 6.77 -8.82
CA VAL A 139 -8.94 7.88 -9.79
C VAL A 139 -7.62 7.86 -10.56
N PRO A 140 -7.52 8.51 -11.74
CA PRO A 140 -6.27 8.61 -12.50
C PRO A 140 -5.14 9.22 -11.67
N TYR A 141 -3.89 8.79 -11.90
CA TYR A 141 -2.71 9.20 -11.12
C TYR A 141 -2.55 10.71 -10.94
N ALA A 142 -2.81 11.49 -11.99
CA ALA A 142 -2.73 12.95 -11.89
C ALA A 142 -3.79 13.53 -10.94
N ALA A 143 -5.00 12.99 -10.95
CA ALA A 143 -6.07 13.40 -10.04
C ALA A 143 -5.76 12.97 -8.61
N ALA A 144 -5.27 11.74 -8.40
CA ALA A 144 -4.85 11.25 -7.08
C ALA A 144 -3.74 12.13 -6.49
N ALA A 145 -2.72 12.48 -7.28
CA ALA A 145 -1.65 13.37 -6.85
C ALA A 145 -2.17 14.76 -6.45
N GLY A 146 -3.10 15.33 -7.25
CA GLY A 146 -3.75 16.60 -6.93
C GLY A 146 -4.53 16.56 -5.63
N LEU A 147 -5.39 15.57 -5.46
CA LEU A 147 -6.19 15.40 -4.23
C LEU A 147 -5.32 15.23 -2.98
N LEU A 148 -4.22 14.47 -3.09
CA LEU A 148 -3.28 14.33 -1.97
C LEU A 148 -2.60 15.68 -1.66
N ALA A 149 -2.18 16.41 -2.68
CA ALA A 149 -1.55 17.72 -2.52
C ALA A 149 -2.53 18.78 -1.97
N ASP A 150 -3.82 18.67 -2.21
CA ASP A 150 -4.83 19.58 -1.65
C ASP A 150 -4.96 19.45 -0.13
N ILE A 151 -4.76 18.26 0.41
CA ILE A 151 -4.97 17.96 1.83
C ILE A 151 -3.66 17.87 2.62
N LEU A 152 -2.62 17.26 2.03
CA LEU A 152 -1.36 16.95 2.70
C LEU A 152 -0.26 17.96 2.33
N PRO A 153 0.72 18.22 3.22
CA PRO A 153 1.85 19.10 2.95
C PRO A 153 2.94 18.39 2.13
N ILE A 154 2.54 17.63 1.11
CA ILE A 154 3.48 16.99 0.19
C ILE A 154 3.96 18.00 -0.84
N ALA A 155 5.24 17.93 -1.18
CA ALA A 155 5.84 18.88 -2.11
C ALA A 155 5.21 18.79 -3.51
N ALA A 156 5.34 19.88 -4.27
CA ALA A 156 4.89 19.97 -5.67
C ALA A 156 5.50 18.90 -6.59
N GLY A 157 6.47 18.11 -6.12
CA GLY A 157 7.06 16.97 -6.82
C GLY A 157 6.21 15.70 -6.84
N ALA A 158 5.12 15.63 -6.04
CA ALA A 158 4.16 14.55 -6.13
C ALA A 158 3.37 14.67 -7.44
N ASN A 159 3.89 14.09 -8.49
CA ASN A 159 3.29 14.09 -9.82
C ASN A 159 2.79 12.69 -10.20
N ALA A 160 2.07 12.61 -11.31
CA ALA A 160 1.49 11.35 -11.80
C ALA A 160 2.54 10.25 -12.04
N THR A 161 3.75 10.61 -12.45
CA THR A 161 4.83 9.65 -12.73
C THR A 161 5.36 9.04 -11.42
N THR A 162 5.69 9.88 -10.44
CA THR A 162 6.14 9.42 -9.11
C THR A 162 5.09 8.56 -8.45
N LEU A 163 3.81 8.99 -8.50
CA LEU A 163 2.71 8.20 -7.94
C LEU A 163 2.59 6.83 -8.62
N ARG A 164 2.70 6.77 -9.94
CA ARG A 164 2.72 5.51 -10.68
C ARG A 164 3.87 4.60 -10.26
N GLU A 165 5.08 5.15 -10.13
CA GLU A 165 6.26 4.40 -9.69
C GLU A 165 6.06 3.81 -8.28
N HIS A 166 5.52 4.59 -7.35
CA HIS A 166 5.21 4.11 -6.01
C HIS A 166 4.15 3.00 -6.01
N VAL A 167 3.09 3.14 -6.84
CA VAL A 167 2.06 2.10 -6.96
C VAL A 167 2.63 0.81 -7.55
N LEU A 168 3.49 0.91 -8.56
CA LEU A 168 4.16 -0.27 -9.12
C LEU A 168 5.08 -0.93 -8.08
N HIS A 169 5.84 -0.13 -7.33
CA HIS A 169 6.67 -0.64 -6.24
C HIS A 169 5.85 -1.41 -5.18
N VAL A 170 4.68 -0.88 -4.78
CA VAL A 170 3.76 -1.59 -3.86
C VAL A 170 3.24 -2.89 -4.49
N ALA A 171 2.91 -2.85 -5.80
CA ALA A 171 2.43 -4.04 -6.51
C ALA A 171 3.52 -5.13 -6.59
N ASP A 172 4.76 -4.76 -6.92
CA ASP A 172 5.89 -5.68 -6.99
C ASP A 172 6.17 -6.34 -5.62
N HIS A 173 6.08 -5.58 -4.53
CA HIS A 173 6.20 -6.14 -3.19
C HIS A 173 5.06 -7.10 -2.84
N ALA A 174 3.83 -6.73 -3.14
CA ALA A 174 2.67 -7.59 -2.90
C ALA A 174 2.75 -8.89 -3.71
N GLU A 175 3.21 -8.81 -4.97
CA GLU A 175 3.41 -9.97 -5.82
C GLU A 175 4.54 -10.88 -5.28
N ALA A 176 5.65 -10.30 -4.83
CA ALA A 176 6.74 -11.06 -4.21
C ALA A 176 6.30 -11.77 -2.91
N GLU A 177 5.41 -11.16 -2.11
CA GLU A 177 4.86 -11.77 -0.90
C GLU A 177 3.91 -12.95 -1.19
N LEU A 178 3.23 -12.94 -2.35
CA LEU A 178 2.40 -14.08 -2.77
C LEU A 178 3.23 -15.35 -3.02
N GLY A 179 4.51 -15.20 -3.38
CA GLY A 179 5.41 -16.29 -3.67
C GLY A 179 5.05 -17.02 -4.98
N GLU A 180 5.59 -18.24 -5.15
CA GLU A 180 5.26 -19.05 -6.30
C GLU A 180 3.76 -19.39 -6.32
N GLU A 181 3.14 -19.26 -7.49
CA GLU A 181 1.75 -19.69 -7.69
C GLU A 181 1.64 -21.17 -7.29
N ARG A 182 0.88 -21.43 -6.26
CA ARG A 182 0.52 -22.81 -5.94
C ARG A 182 -0.42 -23.31 -7.02
N PRO A 183 -0.24 -24.54 -7.51
CA PRO A 183 -1.14 -25.10 -8.50
C PRO A 183 -2.56 -24.96 -8.00
N CYS A 184 -3.39 -24.32 -8.82
CA CYS A 184 -4.79 -24.12 -8.52
C CYS A 184 -5.47 -25.49 -8.37
N PHE A 185 -6.49 -25.60 -7.55
CA PHE A 185 -7.30 -26.83 -7.41
C PHE A 185 -7.85 -27.37 -8.74
N ILE A 186 -7.81 -26.56 -9.79
CA ILE A 186 -8.20 -26.94 -11.15
C ILE A 186 -7.29 -28.05 -11.71
N ASP A 187 -6.02 -28.07 -11.35
CA ASP A 187 -5.04 -29.05 -11.78
C ASP A 187 -4.99 -30.32 -10.88
N GLY A 188 -5.72 -30.28 -9.77
CA GLY A 188 -5.80 -31.39 -8.82
C GLY A 188 -6.72 -32.52 -9.30
N CYS A 189 -6.48 -33.73 -8.82
CA CYS A 189 -7.37 -34.86 -9.03
C CYS A 189 -8.76 -34.60 -8.37
N PRO A 190 -9.89 -34.76 -9.09
CA PRO A 190 -11.22 -34.59 -8.52
C PRO A 190 -11.48 -35.42 -7.26
N ALA A 191 -10.81 -36.58 -7.12
CA ALA A 191 -10.86 -37.42 -5.93
C ALA A 191 -10.24 -36.75 -4.69
N ASP A 192 -9.26 -35.86 -4.88
CA ASP A 192 -8.64 -35.13 -3.79
C ASP A 192 -9.52 -33.95 -3.34
N TRP A 193 -10.29 -33.37 -4.23
CA TRP A 193 -11.27 -32.34 -3.89
C TRP A 193 -12.41 -32.88 -3.00
N ALA A 194 -12.81 -34.13 -3.22
CA ALA A 194 -13.82 -34.78 -2.39
C ALA A 194 -13.37 -34.99 -0.93
N LYS A 195 -12.05 -34.92 -0.68
CA LYS A 195 -11.46 -35.07 0.65
C LYS A 195 -11.36 -33.73 1.42
N LEU A 196 -11.61 -32.61 0.73
CA LEU A 196 -11.57 -31.29 1.38
C LEU A 196 -12.71 -31.16 2.38
N PRO A 197 -12.47 -30.52 3.54
CA PRO A 197 -13.53 -30.27 4.50
C PRO A 197 -14.64 -29.41 3.84
N ILE A 198 -15.85 -29.91 3.91
CA ILE A 198 -17.03 -29.18 3.45
C ILE A 198 -17.29 -28.08 4.49
N PRO A 199 -17.30 -26.79 4.10
CA PRO A 199 -17.61 -25.71 5.02
C PRO A 199 -19.07 -25.86 5.52
N GLU A 200 -19.27 -25.64 6.81
CA GLU A 200 -20.60 -25.55 7.39
C GLU A 200 -21.23 -24.21 7.01
N GLY A 201 -22.53 -24.20 6.73
CA GLY A 201 -23.29 -23.01 6.36
C GLY A 201 -23.33 -22.69 4.87
N ARG A 202 -23.93 -21.55 4.55
CA ARG A 202 -24.08 -21.08 3.17
C ARG A 202 -22.85 -20.30 2.74
N ILE A 203 -22.42 -20.50 1.50
CA ILE A 203 -21.37 -19.73 0.87
C ILE A 203 -21.98 -19.02 -0.35
N VAL A 204 -21.89 -17.69 -0.38
CA VAL A 204 -22.24 -16.89 -1.56
C VAL A 204 -20.95 -16.65 -2.34
N VAL A 205 -20.97 -17.02 -3.61
CA VAL A 205 -19.82 -16.78 -4.52
C VAL A 205 -20.27 -15.79 -5.59
N GLY A 206 -19.62 -14.64 -5.64
CA GLY A 206 -19.72 -13.66 -6.71
C GLY A 206 -18.53 -13.80 -7.65
N LEU A 207 -18.76 -13.79 -8.95
CA LEU A 207 -17.71 -13.76 -9.98
C LEU A 207 -18.01 -12.62 -10.94
N ASP A 208 -17.00 -11.84 -11.26
CA ASP A 208 -17.05 -10.80 -12.27
C ASP A 208 -15.81 -10.87 -13.16
N GLY A 209 -15.95 -10.50 -14.41
CA GLY A 209 -14.84 -10.57 -15.36
C GLY A 209 -14.87 -9.41 -16.35
N GLY A 210 -13.70 -8.91 -16.68
CA GLY A 210 -13.55 -7.79 -17.61
C GLY A 210 -12.26 -7.89 -18.41
N TYR A 211 -12.22 -7.14 -19.52
CA TYR A 211 -11.03 -7.05 -20.34
C TYR A 211 -10.37 -5.70 -20.13
N VAL A 212 -9.07 -5.76 -19.81
CA VAL A 212 -8.23 -4.57 -19.67
C VAL A 212 -7.23 -4.53 -20.80
N ARG A 213 -7.07 -3.36 -21.41
CA ARG A 213 -6.10 -3.15 -22.48
C ARG A 213 -4.68 -3.09 -21.89
N ASN A 214 -3.76 -3.84 -22.47
CA ASN A 214 -2.36 -3.69 -22.12
C ASN A 214 -1.87 -2.31 -22.59
N TRP A 215 -1.31 -1.55 -21.68
CA TRP A 215 -0.79 -0.21 -21.97
C TRP A 215 0.55 -0.26 -22.70
N GLU A 216 1.39 -1.24 -22.38
CA GLU A 216 2.74 -1.37 -22.96
C GLU A 216 2.66 -1.98 -24.37
N ASP A 217 1.82 -2.99 -24.54
CA ASP A 217 1.52 -3.56 -25.87
C ASP A 217 0.03 -3.42 -26.18
N ARG A 218 -0.30 -2.40 -26.95
CA ARG A 218 -1.70 -2.08 -27.31
C ARG A 218 -2.39 -3.15 -28.18
N LYS A 219 -1.66 -4.16 -28.62
CA LYS A 219 -2.22 -5.30 -29.39
C LYS A 219 -2.72 -6.40 -28.49
N THR A 220 -2.24 -6.46 -27.25
CA THR A 220 -2.62 -7.45 -26.25
C THR A 220 -3.68 -6.91 -25.29
N ASN A 221 -4.46 -7.81 -24.72
CA ASN A 221 -5.44 -7.50 -23.69
C ASN A 221 -5.29 -8.51 -22.56
N PHE A 222 -5.69 -8.12 -21.36
CA PHE A 222 -5.80 -9.01 -20.22
C PHE A 222 -7.28 -9.27 -19.94
N GLU A 223 -7.63 -10.51 -19.66
CA GLU A 223 -8.87 -10.84 -18.98
C GLU A 223 -8.59 -10.87 -17.48
N LEU A 224 -9.37 -10.10 -16.74
CA LEU A 224 -9.36 -10.11 -15.30
C LEU A 224 -10.63 -10.79 -14.82
N ILE A 225 -10.50 -11.83 -14.03
CA ILE A 225 -11.60 -12.50 -13.36
C ILE A 225 -11.43 -12.24 -11.86
N VAL A 226 -12.42 -11.62 -11.26
CA VAL A 226 -12.46 -11.35 -9.83
C VAL A 226 -13.55 -12.19 -9.20
N GLY A 227 -13.20 -12.94 -8.17
CA GLY A 227 -14.14 -13.73 -7.40
C GLY A 227 -14.20 -13.24 -5.96
N GLN A 228 -15.39 -13.31 -5.37
CA GLN A 228 -15.62 -13.11 -3.96
C GLN A 228 -16.36 -14.31 -3.39
N SER A 229 -15.84 -14.88 -2.32
CA SER A 229 -16.53 -15.93 -1.56
C SER A 229 -16.86 -15.38 -0.17
N VAL A 230 -18.14 -15.39 0.17
CA VAL A 230 -18.66 -14.90 1.46
C VAL A 230 -19.31 -16.06 2.20
N PRO A 231 -18.61 -16.69 3.14
CA PRO A 231 -19.19 -17.66 4.06
C PRO A 231 -20.13 -16.95 5.06
N GLU A 232 -21.12 -17.68 5.60
CA GLU A 232 -22.14 -17.12 6.51
C GLU A 232 -21.55 -16.64 7.85
N ASP A 233 -20.44 -17.24 8.28
CA ASP A 233 -19.84 -17.06 9.61
C ASP A 233 -18.39 -16.52 9.59
N ARG A 234 -17.87 -16.12 8.41
CA ARG A 234 -16.48 -15.68 8.24
C ARG A 234 -16.38 -14.50 7.30
N ASP A 235 -15.19 -13.86 7.33
CA ASP A 235 -14.85 -12.76 6.43
C ASP A 235 -14.83 -13.18 4.96
N ALA A 236 -15.20 -12.24 4.10
CA ALA A 236 -15.15 -12.42 2.65
C ALA A 236 -13.71 -12.70 2.19
N ARG A 237 -13.56 -13.66 1.27
CA ARG A 237 -12.30 -13.93 0.58
C ARG A 237 -12.39 -13.50 -0.87
N TYR A 238 -11.35 -12.87 -1.35
CA TYR A 238 -11.25 -12.40 -2.73
C TYR A 238 -10.24 -13.25 -3.50
N ILE A 239 -10.56 -13.52 -4.75
CA ILE A 239 -9.72 -14.26 -5.69
C ILE A 239 -9.62 -13.39 -6.95
N GLY A 240 -8.42 -13.21 -7.47
CA GLY A 240 -8.17 -12.52 -8.73
C GLY A 240 -7.36 -13.42 -9.65
N LEU A 241 -7.75 -13.49 -10.92
CA LEU A 241 -7.00 -14.16 -11.97
C LEU A 241 -6.80 -13.17 -13.12
N ALA A 242 -5.58 -13.07 -13.63
CA ALA A 242 -5.27 -12.30 -14.83
C ALA A 242 -4.76 -13.26 -15.91
N HIS A 243 -5.34 -13.19 -17.09
CA HIS A 243 -4.92 -13.99 -18.25
C HIS A 243 -4.62 -13.10 -19.44
N GLY A 244 -3.41 -13.23 -20.00
CA GLY A 244 -3.00 -12.47 -21.17
C GLY A 244 -3.47 -13.09 -22.48
N TYR A 245 -3.89 -12.26 -23.42
CA TYR A 245 -4.27 -12.67 -24.78
C TYR A 245 -3.48 -11.88 -25.82
N ASP A 246 -2.93 -12.59 -26.81
CA ASP A 246 -2.19 -11.97 -27.93
C ASP A 246 -3.12 -11.23 -28.91
N SER A 247 -4.41 -11.51 -28.87
CA SER A 247 -5.41 -10.85 -29.73
C SER A 247 -6.69 -10.57 -28.93
N LYS A 248 -7.45 -9.54 -29.39
CA LYS A 248 -8.76 -9.24 -28.81
C LYS A 248 -9.61 -10.51 -28.79
N PRO A 249 -10.00 -11.04 -27.61
CA PRO A 249 -10.77 -12.27 -27.58
C PRO A 249 -12.05 -12.05 -28.36
N LYS A 250 -12.31 -12.90 -29.32
CA LYS A 250 -13.65 -12.98 -29.92
C LYS A 250 -14.56 -13.36 -28.77
N ARG A 251 -15.69 -12.66 -28.59
CA ARG A 251 -16.72 -13.02 -27.59
C ARG A 251 -16.92 -14.54 -27.63
N ARG A 252 -16.23 -15.24 -26.75
CA ARG A 252 -16.60 -16.59 -26.42
C ARG A 252 -17.59 -16.44 -25.28
N LEU A 253 -18.83 -16.84 -25.53
CA LEU A 253 -19.66 -17.33 -24.44
C LEU A 253 -18.78 -18.30 -23.67
N PHE A 254 -18.65 -18.10 -22.37
CA PHE A 254 -17.95 -19.01 -21.51
C PHE A 254 -18.46 -20.43 -21.81
N ASP A 255 -17.66 -21.20 -22.51
CA ASP A 255 -17.75 -22.64 -22.41
C ASP A 255 -17.29 -22.96 -21.00
N VAL A 256 -18.21 -23.03 -20.09
CA VAL A 256 -17.96 -23.35 -18.69
C VAL A 256 -18.08 -24.85 -18.52
N PRO A 257 -17.02 -25.64 -18.83
CA PRO A 257 -17.06 -27.07 -18.58
C PRO A 257 -17.13 -27.37 -17.08
N SER A 258 -16.74 -26.42 -16.24
CA SER A 258 -16.63 -26.59 -14.78
C SER A 258 -17.90 -26.28 -13.99
N VAL A 259 -18.82 -25.45 -14.50
CA VAL A 259 -20.09 -25.16 -13.80
C VAL A 259 -20.99 -26.38 -13.64
N PRO A 260 -21.11 -27.32 -14.60
CA PRO A 260 -21.82 -28.56 -14.37
C PRO A 260 -21.22 -29.44 -13.27
N MET A 261 -19.90 -29.36 -13.03
CA MET A 261 -19.23 -30.16 -12.01
C MET A 261 -19.45 -29.59 -10.60
N MET A 262 -19.41 -28.27 -10.43
CA MET A 262 -19.78 -27.62 -9.17
C MET A 262 -21.26 -27.82 -8.81
N MET A 263 -22.16 -27.78 -9.78
CA MET A 263 -23.58 -28.05 -9.58
C MET A 263 -23.90 -29.54 -9.28
N ARG A 264 -23.05 -30.49 -9.67
CA ARG A 264 -23.20 -31.91 -9.32
C ARG A 264 -22.83 -32.22 -7.87
N GLN A 265 -22.15 -31.33 -7.18
CA GLN A 265 -21.78 -31.51 -5.76
C GLN A 265 -22.81 -30.91 -4.78
N LEU A 266 -23.83 -30.22 -5.28
CA LEU A 266 -24.96 -29.83 -4.45
C LEU A 266 -25.86 -31.03 -4.22
N PRO A 267 -26.27 -31.35 -2.96
CA PRO A 267 -27.16 -32.44 -2.68
C PRO A 267 -28.44 -32.29 -3.52
N PRO A 268 -28.98 -33.39 -4.13
CA PRO A 268 -30.20 -33.34 -4.86
C PRO A 268 -31.33 -32.90 -3.94
N GLY A 269 -31.92 -31.74 -4.21
CA GLY A 269 -33.05 -31.17 -3.45
C GLY A 269 -32.79 -29.83 -2.77
N SER A 270 -31.56 -29.24 -2.83
CA SER A 270 -31.25 -28.02 -2.12
C SER A 270 -31.64 -26.69 -2.77
N LEU A 271 -32.17 -26.70 -4.01
CA LEU A 271 -32.67 -25.50 -4.68
C LEU A 271 -33.98 -25.80 -5.41
N ASP A 272 -35.00 -24.98 -5.12
CA ASP A 272 -36.26 -24.94 -5.87
C ASP A 272 -35.95 -24.72 -7.37
N PRO A 273 -36.53 -25.55 -8.29
CA PRO A 273 -36.35 -25.40 -9.75
C PRO A 273 -36.72 -24.01 -10.27
N LYS A 274 -37.55 -23.27 -9.57
CA LYS A 274 -38.00 -21.92 -9.92
C LYS A 274 -36.94 -20.90 -9.60
N ALA A 275 -36.30 -20.98 -8.42
CA ALA A 275 -35.15 -20.14 -8.03
C ALA A 275 -33.95 -20.33 -8.96
N ARG A 276 -33.77 -21.54 -9.50
CA ARG A 276 -32.73 -21.88 -10.46
C ARG A 276 -32.90 -21.16 -11.82
N LYS A 277 -34.12 -20.93 -12.29
CA LYS A 277 -34.39 -20.18 -13.52
C LYS A 277 -34.15 -18.69 -13.32
N ASP A 278 -34.49 -18.14 -12.18
CA ASP A 278 -34.37 -16.72 -11.89
C ASP A 278 -32.88 -16.32 -11.71
N HIS A 279 -32.05 -17.18 -11.11
CA HIS A 279 -30.60 -16.94 -11.03
C HIS A 279 -29.91 -17.00 -12.41
N LEU A 280 -30.30 -17.90 -13.28
CA LEU A 280 -29.76 -17.97 -14.65
C LEU A 280 -30.23 -16.80 -15.52
N ALA A 281 -31.41 -16.25 -15.26
CA ALA A 281 -31.93 -15.06 -15.95
C ALA A 281 -31.18 -13.80 -15.55
N TYR A 282 -30.74 -13.69 -14.28
CA TYR A 282 -29.95 -12.54 -13.77
C TYR A 282 -28.54 -12.50 -14.36
N ALA A 283 -27.94 -13.65 -14.64
CA ALA A 283 -26.61 -13.74 -15.27
C ALA A 283 -26.60 -13.35 -16.75
N HIS A 284 -27.77 -13.20 -17.39
CA HIS A 284 -27.93 -12.89 -18.81
C HIS A 284 -28.63 -11.57 -19.10
N ALA A 285 -28.92 -10.75 -18.08
CA ALA A 285 -29.48 -9.43 -18.32
C ALA A 285 -28.43 -8.55 -19.02
N PRO A 286 -28.70 -8.06 -20.25
CA PRO A 286 -27.76 -7.12 -20.87
C PRO A 286 -27.79 -5.82 -20.06
N HIS A 287 -26.60 -5.31 -19.71
CA HIS A 287 -26.47 -3.93 -19.28
C HIS A 287 -27.01 -3.04 -20.42
N THR A 288 -28.18 -2.48 -20.24
CA THR A 288 -28.64 -1.33 -21.01
C THR A 288 -27.94 -0.09 -20.45
N ASP A 289 -27.32 0.65 -21.37
CA ASP A 289 -26.57 1.89 -21.19
C ASP A 289 -27.17 2.89 -20.21
#